data_8b0176d14adb267118c2727949cf55b3
#
_entry.id   8b0176d14adb267118c2727949cf55b3
#
_cell.length_a   1.000
_cell.length_b   1.000
_cell.length_c   1.000
_cell.angle_alpha   90.00
_cell.angle_beta   90.00
_cell.angle_gamma   90.00
#
_symmetry.space_group_name_H-M   'P 1'
#
loop_
_entity.id
_entity.type
_entity.pdbx_description
1 polymer ?
#
loop_
_entity_poly.entity_id
_entity_poly.type
_entity_poly.pdbx_seq_one_letter_code
_entity_poly.pdbx_strand_id
1 'polypeptide(L)'
;MADIAIDLGTANTLIHVKGKGLVFNEATAIAYDETTNSAIAIGNVAADMIGRTPPSIRVVRPLSTGVVSDFAAARHFLQMAISQVVRYNRFSPLKVVVGVPSRISGAEFKTFQDALDSSRIAKVYAVQEPVAAAIGSGLNFALPRGCLVIDVGAGTTDLAMLSLGRVVDSRSLRIGAEALASAFVNYLKNNRRINIGDKTAEEFLREHGQAVISDRSSGKLLGVDMKLGLPVELEISADEVYNSIKEPISLIVAELRRLLDSVPPDLAADILREGIYLTGGGSLLRGLPELLEEQTGLKCHHVEDPLKAVVLGCGKILEDMNAYKFVLESMPDEIKSSSI
;
A
#
# COMPACT_ATOMS: atom_id res chain seq x y z
N MET A 1 -23.37 5.61 15.88
CA MET A 1 -22.99 5.73 14.46
C MET A 1 -21.69 5.01 14.28
N ALA A 2 -21.56 4.24 13.22
CA ALA A 2 -20.33 3.48 13.00
C ALA A 2 -19.50 4.13 11.88
N ASP A 3 -18.96 5.34 12.17
CA ASP A 3 -17.97 5.95 11.27
C ASP A 3 -16.82 4.97 11.01
N ILE A 4 -16.18 5.06 9.86
CA ILE A 4 -15.16 4.11 9.41
C ILE A 4 -13.86 4.82 8.99
N ALA A 5 -12.75 4.13 9.19
CA ALA A 5 -11.49 4.49 8.55
C ALA A 5 -11.10 3.40 7.56
N ILE A 6 -10.60 3.80 6.41
CA ILE A 6 -10.25 2.90 5.31
C ILE A 6 -8.81 3.14 4.91
N ASP A 7 -8.05 2.06 4.81
CA ASP A 7 -6.82 1.99 4.05
C ASP A 7 -7.15 1.18 2.78
N LEU A 8 -7.24 1.86 1.65
CA LEU A 8 -7.54 1.24 0.35
C LEU A 8 -6.25 1.03 -0.43
N GLY A 9 -5.51 0.02 -0.01
CA GLY A 9 -4.27 -0.35 -0.69
C GLY A 9 -4.48 -1.15 -1.98
N THR A 10 -3.47 -1.15 -2.83
CA THR A 10 -3.47 -1.90 -4.10
C THR A 10 -3.63 -3.41 -3.89
N ALA A 11 -2.95 -3.98 -2.89
CA ALA A 11 -3.04 -5.42 -2.58
C ALA A 11 -4.16 -5.75 -1.59
N ASN A 12 -4.29 -4.97 -0.52
CA ASN A 12 -5.23 -5.22 0.57
C ASN A 12 -6.01 -3.96 0.92
N THR A 13 -7.25 -4.14 1.31
CA THR A 13 -8.09 -3.11 1.91
C THR A 13 -8.32 -3.44 3.37
N LEU A 14 -8.11 -2.46 4.24
CA LEU A 14 -8.35 -2.57 5.66
C LEU A 14 -9.41 -1.56 6.09
N ILE A 15 -10.36 -2.00 6.96
CA ILE A 15 -11.39 -1.11 7.50
C ILE A 15 -11.42 -1.20 9.01
N HIS A 16 -11.25 -0.04 9.64
CA HIS A 16 -11.45 0.17 11.06
C HIS A 16 -12.83 0.79 11.28
N VAL A 17 -13.61 0.28 12.22
CA VAL A 17 -14.90 0.83 12.60
C VAL A 17 -14.78 1.50 13.96
N LYS A 18 -15.25 2.74 14.06
CA LYS A 18 -15.21 3.51 15.31
C LYS A 18 -15.79 2.75 16.49
N GLY A 19 -14.99 2.62 17.56
CA GLY A 19 -15.36 1.88 18.77
C GLY A 19 -15.33 0.35 18.65
N LYS A 20 -14.91 -0.21 17.48
CA LYS A 20 -14.78 -1.68 17.29
C LYS A 20 -13.36 -2.11 16.86
N GLY A 21 -12.54 -1.17 16.40
CA GLY A 21 -11.22 -1.48 15.90
C GLY A 21 -11.22 -1.98 14.45
N LEU A 22 -10.14 -2.69 14.08
CA LEU A 22 -9.97 -3.29 12.75
C LEU A 22 -10.94 -4.48 12.59
N VAL A 23 -11.82 -4.40 11.60
CA VAL A 23 -12.90 -5.41 11.38
C VAL A 23 -12.88 -6.02 9.97
N PHE A 24 -12.08 -5.47 9.05
CA PHE A 24 -11.90 -5.97 7.70
C PHE A 24 -10.43 -5.86 7.30
N ASN A 25 -9.87 -6.95 6.79
CA ASN A 25 -8.51 -7.02 6.26
C ASN A 25 -8.48 -8.10 5.18
N GLU A 26 -8.75 -7.69 3.95
CA GLU A 26 -8.95 -8.57 2.82
C GLU A 26 -8.22 -8.05 1.59
N ALA A 27 -7.92 -8.94 0.65
CA ALA A 27 -7.35 -8.55 -0.63
C ALA A 27 -8.26 -7.56 -1.38
N THR A 28 -7.67 -6.57 -2.05
CA THR A 28 -8.40 -5.65 -2.91
C THR A 28 -8.67 -6.31 -4.26
N ALA A 29 -9.63 -7.24 -4.26
CA ALA A 29 -10.01 -8.03 -5.43
C ALA A 29 -11.52 -8.29 -5.45
N ILE A 30 -12.09 -8.37 -6.66
CA ILE A 30 -13.52 -8.68 -6.89
C ILE A 30 -13.64 -9.64 -8.07
N ALA A 31 -14.52 -10.64 -7.93
CA ALA A 31 -14.82 -11.62 -8.96
C ALA A 31 -16.23 -11.40 -9.50
N TYR A 32 -16.38 -11.48 -10.82
CA TYR A 32 -17.63 -11.33 -11.56
C TYR A 32 -17.96 -12.61 -12.30
N ASP A 33 -19.24 -12.96 -12.33
CA ASP A 33 -19.81 -13.88 -13.30
C ASP A 33 -20.13 -13.09 -14.58
N GLU A 34 -19.40 -13.37 -15.67
CA GLU A 34 -19.54 -12.69 -16.95
C GLU A 34 -20.90 -12.97 -17.63
N THR A 35 -21.58 -14.06 -17.25
CA THR A 35 -22.89 -14.42 -17.83
C THR A 35 -24.02 -13.59 -17.24
N THR A 36 -23.92 -13.26 -15.95
CA THR A 36 -24.92 -12.48 -15.22
C THR A 36 -24.49 -11.05 -14.96
N ASN A 37 -23.22 -10.73 -15.25
CA ASN A 37 -22.54 -9.47 -14.93
C ASN A 37 -22.70 -9.08 -13.44
N SER A 38 -22.74 -10.06 -12.56
CA SER A 38 -22.90 -9.88 -11.13
C SER A 38 -21.60 -10.17 -10.37
N ALA A 39 -21.32 -9.38 -9.31
CA ALA A 39 -20.22 -9.67 -8.41
C ALA A 39 -20.56 -10.91 -7.56
N ILE A 40 -19.67 -11.91 -7.56
CA ILE A 40 -19.86 -13.19 -6.86
C ILE A 40 -18.97 -13.35 -5.63
N ALA A 41 -17.84 -12.64 -5.57
CA ALA A 41 -16.92 -12.66 -4.43
C ALA A 41 -16.11 -11.37 -4.36
N ILE A 42 -15.66 -11.02 -3.14
CA ILE A 42 -14.65 -9.97 -2.89
C ILE A 42 -13.58 -10.51 -1.93
N GLY A 43 -12.50 -9.76 -1.79
CA GLY A 43 -11.48 -10.03 -0.79
C GLY A 43 -10.62 -11.25 -1.14
N ASN A 44 -10.20 -11.97 -0.12
CA ASN A 44 -9.32 -13.14 -0.24
C ASN A 44 -9.96 -14.24 -1.09
N VAL A 45 -11.28 -14.43 -0.99
CA VAL A 45 -12.01 -15.39 -1.82
C VAL A 45 -11.86 -15.07 -3.31
N ALA A 46 -12.00 -13.81 -3.70
CA ALA A 46 -11.77 -13.39 -5.09
C ALA A 46 -10.29 -13.50 -5.50
N ALA A 47 -9.37 -13.11 -4.60
CA ALA A 47 -7.93 -13.19 -4.87
C ALA A 47 -7.44 -14.64 -5.10
N ASP A 48 -8.03 -15.62 -4.41
CA ASP A 48 -7.69 -17.03 -4.60
C ASP A 48 -8.16 -17.59 -5.96
N MET A 49 -9.09 -16.90 -6.61
CA MET A 49 -9.56 -17.26 -7.96
C MET A 49 -8.63 -16.74 -9.06
N ILE A 50 -7.72 -15.78 -8.79
CA ILE A 50 -6.84 -15.19 -9.81
C ILE A 50 -6.02 -16.29 -10.52
N GLY A 51 -6.11 -16.32 -11.85
CA GLY A 51 -5.39 -17.28 -12.69
C GLY A 51 -5.93 -18.72 -12.67
N ARG A 52 -7.09 -18.95 -12.01
CA ARG A 52 -7.67 -20.29 -11.83
C ARG A 52 -9.14 -20.37 -12.26
N THR A 53 -9.67 -19.32 -12.87
CA THR A 53 -11.09 -19.23 -13.24
C THR A 53 -11.34 -19.71 -14.67
N PRO A 54 -12.53 -20.32 -14.93
CA PRO A 54 -13.01 -20.51 -16.29
C PRO A 54 -13.31 -19.14 -16.96
N PRO A 55 -13.43 -19.08 -18.31
CA PRO A 55 -13.71 -17.83 -19.02
C PRO A 55 -15.00 -17.10 -18.59
N SER A 56 -15.94 -17.81 -17.95
CA SER A 56 -17.18 -17.24 -17.42
C SER A 56 -16.99 -16.44 -16.12
N ILE A 57 -15.82 -16.49 -15.51
CA ILE A 57 -15.52 -15.76 -14.27
C ILE A 57 -14.32 -14.87 -14.49
N ARG A 58 -14.51 -13.56 -14.30
CA ARG A 58 -13.44 -12.55 -14.37
C ARG A 58 -13.11 -12.04 -12.98
N VAL A 59 -11.83 -12.07 -12.61
CA VAL A 59 -11.33 -11.46 -11.37
C VAL A 59 -10.62 -10.18 -11.71
N VAL A 60 -10.89 -9.13 -10.94
CA VAL A 60 -10.34 -7.79 -11.12
C VAL A 60 -9.68 -7.33 -9.84
N ARG A 61 -8.47 -6.78 -9.94
CA ARG A 61 -7.87 -5.91 -8.92
C ARG A 61 -8.22 -4.47 -9.31
N PRO A 62 -9.12 -3.81 -8.57
CA PRO A 62 -9.65 -2.50 -8.97
C PRO A 62 -8.66 -1.35 -8.82
N LEU A 63 -7.56 -1.58 -8.08
CA LEU A 63 -6.46 -0.63 -7.93
C LEU A 63 -5.18 -1.20 -8.56
N SER A 64 -4.36 -0.31 -9.10
CA SER A 64 -3.01 -0.59 -9.57
C SER A 64 -2.13 0.61 -9.28
N THR A 65 -0.93 0.37 -8.79
CA THR A 65 0.05 1.42 -8.47
C THR A 65 -0.52 2.59 -7.64
N GLY A 66 -1.36 2.27 -6.65
CA GLY A 66 -1.94 3.25 -5.71
C GLY A 66 -3.12 4.06 -6.25
N VAL A 67 -3.62 3.76 -7.46
CA VAL A 67 -4.75 4.49 -8.06
C VAL A 67 -5.86 3.55 -8.51
N VAL A 68 -7.08 4.08 -8.63
CA VAL A 68 -8.22 3.35 -9.17
C VAL A 68 -8.00 3.11 -10.66
N SER A 69 -7.84 1.85 -11.05
CA SER A 69 -7.63 1.42 -12.45
C SER A 69 -8.94 0.94 -13.11
N ASP A 70 -9.86 0.40 -12.31
CA ASP A 70 -11.21 0.03 -12.75
C ASP A 70 -12.23 0.64 -11.77
N PHE A 71 -12.85 1.75 -12.19
CA PHE A 71 -13.78 2.50 -11.36
C PHE A 71 -15.02 1.70 -10.96
N ALA A 72 -15.61 0.94 -11.88
CA ALA A 72 -16.79 0.15 -11.60
C ALA A 72 -16.50 -0.96 -10.60
N ALA A 73 -15.37 -1.63 -10.77
CA ALA A 73 -14.91 -2.67 -9.85
C ALA A 73 -14.56 -2.09 -8.47
N ALA A 74 -13.87 -0.94 -8.40
CA ALA A 74 -13.56 -0.26 -7.14
C ALA A 74 -14.83 0.11 -6.36
N ARG A 75 -15.79 0.70 -7.05
CA ARG A 75 -17.09 1.06 -6.47
C ARG A 75 -17.86 -0.15 -5.91
N HIS A 76 -17.98 -1.21 -6.71
CA HIS A 76 -18.66 -2.44 -6.27
C HIS A 76 -17.92 -3.08 -5.09
N PHE A 77 -16.59 -3.18 -5.16
CA PHE A 77 -15.77 -3.72 -4.07
C PHE A 77 -16.00 -2.95 -2.77
N LEU A 78 -15.87 -1.62 -2.81
CA LEU A 78 -16.07 -0.76 -1.63
C LEU A 78 -17.48 -0.87 -1.05
N GLN A 79 -18.51 -0.88 -1.91
CA GLN A 79 -19.89 -1.05 -1.47
C GLN A 79 -20.10 -2.39 -0.76
N MET A 80 -19.56 -3.49 -1.29
CA MET A 80 -19.64 -4.80 -0.67
C MET A 80 -18.84 -4.87 0.63
N ALA A 81 -17.58 -4.38 0.65
CA ALA A 81 -16.73 -4.38 1.82
C ALA A 81 -17.36 -3.57 2.98
N ILE A 82 -17.82 -2.35 2.71
CA ILE A 82 -18.49 -1.51 3.71
C ILE A 82 -19.78 -2.17 4.21
N SER A 83 -20.55 -2.83 3.34
CA SER A 83 -21.79 -3.50 3.74
C SER A 83 -21.57 -4.69 4.68
N GLN A 84 -20.40 -5.34 4.61
CA GLN A 84 -20.04 -6.44 5.52
C GLN A 84 -19.75 -5.95 6.95
N VAL A 85 -19.21 -4.75 7.10
CA VAL A 85 -18.72 -4.24 8.39
C VAL A 85 -19.68 -3.28 9.08
N VAL A 86 -20.53 -2.59 8.32
CA VAL A 86 -21.48 -1.60 8.83
C VAL A 86 -22.92 -1.95 8.45
N ARG A 87 -23.77 -2.18 9.46
CA ARG A 87 -25.21 -2.29 9.21
C ARG A 87 -25.78 -0.95 8.81
N TYR A 88 -26.49 -0.94 7.70
CA TYR A 88 -27.10 0.26 7.16
C TYR A 88 -28.15 0.86 8.07
N ASN A 89 -28.02 2.17 8.35
CA ASN A 89 -29.08 2.97 8.92
C ASN A 89 -29.32 4.22 8.03
N ARG A 90 -30.46 4.29 7.38
CA ARG A 90 -30.83 5.36 6.43
C ARG A 90 -30.78 6.77 7.04
N PHE A 91 -30.91 6.87 8.34
CA PHE A 91 -30.98 8.16 9.07
C PHE A 91 -29.63 8.61 9.64
N SER A 92 -28.55 7.88 9.36
CA SER A 92 -27.25 8.16 9.97
C SER A 92 -26.12 7.91 8.96
N PRO A 93 -25.86 8.88 8.07
CA PRO A 93 -24.77 8.76 7.10
C PRO A 93 -23.40 8.72 7.80
N LEU A 94 -22.46 7.97 7.22
CA LEU A 94 -21.13 7.70 7.74
C LEU A 94 -20.17 8.84 7.47
N LYS A 95 -19.22 9.07 8.37
CA LYS A 95 -17.97 9.76 8.07
C LYS A 95 -16.91 8.71 7.75
N VAL A 96 -16.08 9.00 6.75
CA VAL A 96 -14.98 8.14 6.33
C VAL A 96 -13.67 8.91 6.47
N VAL A 97 -12.70 8.34 7.17
CA VAL A 97 -11.29 8.79 7.13
C VAL A 97 -10.53 7.82 6.25
N VAL A 98 -9.79 8.31 5.25
CA VAL A 98 -9.09 7.46 4.29
C VAL A 98 -7.63 7.84 4.15
N GLY A 99 -6.76 6.82 4.15
CA GLY A 99 -5.36 6.95 3.76
C GLY A 99 -5.25 7.19 2.26
N VAL A 100 -4.40 8.13 1.87
CA VAL A 100 -4.12 8.43 0.46
C VAL A 100 -2.62 8.64 0.26
N PRO A 101 -2.06 8.29 -0.91
CA PRO A 101 -0.65 8.56 -1.22
C PRO A 101 -0.28 10.03 -1.04
N SER A 102 0.96 10.31 -0.66
CA SER A 102 1.42 11.67 -0.31
C SER A 102 1.25 12.69 -1.44
N ARG A 103 1.28 12.25 -2.69
CA ARG A 103 1.17 13.09 -3.88
C ARG A 103 0.00 12.72 -4.79
N ILE A 104 -1.11 12.29 -4.19
CA ILE A 104 -2.34 12.06 -4.94
C ILE A 104 -2.81 13.38 -5.58
N SER A 105 -3.17 13.34 -6.85
CA SER A 105 -3.77 14.51 -7.52
C SER A 105 -5.24 14.70 -7.12
N GLY A 106 -5.75 15.93 -7.25
CA GLY A 106 -7.18 16.21 -7.02
C GLY A 106 -8.11 15.35 -7.87
N ALA A 107 -7.72 15.05 -9.13
CA ALA A 107 -8.50 14.18 -10.02
C ALA A 107 -8.52 12.72 -9.54
N GLU A 108 -7.39 12.18 -9.11
CA GLU A 108 -7.31 10.82 -8.54
C GLU A 108 -8.12 10.71 -7.24
N PHE A 109 -8.00 11.72 -6.37
CA PHE A 109 -8.79 11.76 -5.15
C PHE A 109 -10.30 11.86 -5.43
N LYS A 110 -10.69 12.67 -6.42
CA LYS A 110 -12.09 12.76 -6.84
C LYS A 110 -12.61 11.42 -7.36
N THR A 111 -11.82 10.70 -8.16
CA THR A 111 -12.16 9.35 -8.62
C THR A 111 -12.39 8.40 -7.44
N PHE A 112 -11.55 8.50 -6.42
CA PHE A 112 -11.68 7.73 -5.19
C PHE A 112 -12.96 8.09 -4.42
N GLN A 113 -13.25 9.40 -4.26
CA GLN A 113 -14.49 9.86 -3.62
C GLN A 113 -15.73 9.36 -4.37
N ASP A 114 -15.72 9.46 -5.70
CA ASP A 114 -16.85 9.00 -6.53
C ASP A 114 -17.04 7.47 -6.45
N ALA A 115 -15.97 6.69 -6.24
CA ALA A 115 -16.08 5.26 -5.97
C ALA A 115 -16.70 4.96 -4.59
N LEU A 116 -16.41 5.81 -3.59
CA LEU A 116 -17.06 5.77 -2.27
C LEU A 116 -18.49 6.31 -2.30
N ASP A 117 -18.87 7.11 -3.33
CA ASP A 117 -20.16 7.79 -3.37
C ASP A 117 -21.30 6.79 -3.23
N SER A 118 -22.00 6.92 -2.13
CA SER A 118 -23.22 6.21 -1.83
C SER A 118 -24.07 7.13 -0.92
N SER A 119 -25.38 6.97 -0.98
CA SER A 119 -26.30 7.65 -0.06
C SER A 119 -26.03 7.38 1.43
N ARG A 120 -24.96 6.63 1.74
CA ARG A 120 -24.56 6.21 3.09
C ARG A 120 -23.41 7.03 3.65
N ILE A 121 -22.62 7.71 2.79
CA ILE A 121 -21.45 8.48 3.19
C ILE A 121 -21.78 9.97 3.15
N ALA A 122 -21.64 10.65 4.30
CA ALA A 122 -21.88 12.08 4.42
C ALA A 122 -20.62 12.89 4.13
N LYS A 123 -19.44 12.37 4.48
CA LYS A 123 -18.20 13.11 4.38
C LYS A 123 -17.00 12.19 4.35
N VAL A 124 -16.06 12.48 3.45
CA VAL A 124 -14.77 11.82 3.33
C VAL A 124 -13.66 12.77 3.76
N TYR A 125 -12.77 12.29 4.62
CA TYR A 125 -11.58 13.01 5.08
C TYR A 125 -10.35 12.23 4.61
N ALA A 126 -9.48 12.90 3.86
CA ALA A 126 -8.22 12.31 3.43
C ALA A 126 -7.11 12.56 4.45
N VAL A 127 -6.20 11.61 4.57
CA VAL A 127 -4.95 11.71 5.34
C VAL A 127 -3.84 11.08 4.52
N GLN A 128 -2.69 11.73 4.45
CA GLN A 128 -1.53 11.14 3.75
C GLN A 128 -1.06 9.87 4.49
N GLU A 129 -0.82 8.80 3.73
CA GLU A 129 -0.42 7.49 4.28
C GLU A 129 0.75 7.54 5.26
N PRO A 130 1.88 8.25 4.98
CA PRO A 130 2.97 8.33 5.96
C PRO A 130 2.59 9.06 7.25
N VAL A 131 1.68 10.05 7.18
CA VAL A 131 1.16 10.73 8.37
C VAL A 131 0.27 9.80 9.17
N ALA A 132 -0.63 9.09 8.49
CA ALA A 132 -1.46 8.07 9.11
C ALA A 132 -0.60 6.98 9.75
N ALA A 133 0.42 6.47 9.03
CA ALA A 133 1.36 5.48 9.55
C ALA A 133 2.10 5.96 10.80
N ALA A 134 2.58 7.22 10.82
CA ALA A 134 3.22 7.81 11.98
C ALA A 134 2.27 7.83 13.20
N ILE A 135 1.02 8.27 13.00
CA ILE A 135 -0.01 8.28 14.06
C ILE A 135 -0.33 6.85 14.52
N GLY A 136 -0.50 5.93 13.57
CA GLY A 136 -0.81 4.53 13.84
C GLY A 136 0.25 3.85 14.71
N SER A 137 1.50 4.12 14.40
CA SER A 137 2.68 3.60 15.10
C SER A 137 3.04 4.36 16.39
N GLY A 138 2.31 5.44 16.70
CA GLY A 138 2.57 6.22 17.92
C GLY A 138 3.82 7.10 17.86
N LEU A 139 4.32 7.41 16.65
CA LEU A 139 5.45 8.31 16.48
C LEU A 139 5.07 9.73 16.88
N ASN A 140 5.93 10.38 17.64
CA ASN A 140 5.66 11.73 18.15
C ASN A 140 6.23 12.80 17.20
N PHE A 141 5.59 12.98 16.05
CA PHE A 141 5.98 14.00 15.06
C PHE A 141 5.28 15.36 15.27
N ALA A 142 4.45 15.51 16.32
CA ALA A 142 3.85 16.79 16.70
C ALA A 142 4.87 17.77 17.32
N LEU A 143 5.99 17.25 17.81
CA LEU A 143 7.09 18.05 18.34
C LEU A 143 7.88 18.74 17.20
N PRO A 144 8.66 19.82 17.52
CA PRO A 144 9.57 20.46 16.57
C PRO A 144 10.81 19.58 16.35
N ARG A 145 10.63 18.37 15.85
CA ARG A 145 11.66 17.39 15.53
C ARG A 145 11.37 16.74 14.20
N GLY A 146 12.42 16.47 13.43
CA GLY A 146 12.31 15.75 12.15
C GLY A 146 12.06 14.27 12.38
N CYS A 147 11.04 13.73 11.69
CA CYS A 147 10.73 12.30 11.63
C CYS A 147 10.62 11.89 10.16
N LEU A 148 11.39 10.89 9.73
CA LEU A 148 11.36 10.38 8.37
C LEU A 148 10.63 9.03 8.34
N VAL A 149 9.54 8.97 7.58
CA VAL A 149 8.72 7.78 7.40
C VAL A 149 8.79 7.33 5.94
N ILE A 150 9.00 6.05 5.71
CA ILE A 150 8.93 5.41 4.40
C ILE A 150 7.87 4.32 4.46
N ASP A 151 6.82 4.50 3.69
CA ASP A 151 5.76 3.51 3.50
C ASP A 151 5.98 2.79 2.17
N VAL A 152 6.39 1.53 2.23
CA VAL A 152 6.56 0.68 1.05
C VAL A 152 5.34 -0.22 0.92
N GLY A 153 4.37 0.22 0.15
CA GLY A 153 3.13 -0.50 -0.12
C GLY A 153 3.28 -1.56 -1.23
N ALA A 154 2.15 -2.05 -1.70
CA ALA A 154 2.11 -2.94 -2.86
C ALA A 154 2.28 -2.18 -4.18
N GLY A 155 1.56 -1.06 -4.34
CA GLY A 155 1.57 -0.27 -5.57
C GLY A 155 2.48 0.95 -5.54
N THR A 156 2.73 1.52 -4.36
CA THR A 156 3.46 2.78 -4.16
C THR A 156 4.54 2.65 -3.08
N THR A 157 5.50 3.56 -3.13
CA THR A 157 6.39 3.87 -2.01
C THR A 157 6.28 5.36 -1.73
N ASP A 158 5.85 5.69 -0.52
CA ASP A 158 5.68 7.04 -0.03
C ASP A 158 6.74 7.37 1.02
N LEU A 159 7.50 8.45 0.76
CA LEU A 159 8.53 8.95 1.66
C LEU A 159 8.07 10.31 2.16
N ALA A 160 8.07 10.52 3.46
CA ALA A 160 7.69 11.81 4.04
C ALA A 160 8.56 12.19 5.22
N MET A 161 9.02 13.44 5.20
CA MET A 161 9.59 14.10 6.34
C MET A 161 8.48 14.86 7.08
N LEU A 162 8.34 14.53 8.35
CA LEU A 162 7.31 15.07 9.23
C LEU A 162 7.93 15.90 10.34
N SER A 163 7.32 17.02 10.69
CA SER A 163 7.65 17.83 11.86
C SER A 163 6.47 18.73 12.22
N LEU A 164 6.31 19.07 13.50
CA LEU A 164 5.24 19.95 14.00
C LEU A 164 3.83 19.51 13.54
N GLY A 165 3.61 18.21 13.44
CA GLY A 165 2.34 17.64 13.02
C GLY A 165 2.04 17.77 11.52
N ARG A 166 3.03 18.11 10.68
CA ARG A 166 2.86 18.38 9.25
C ARG A 166 3.91 17.70 8.41
N VAL A 167 3.60 17.53 7.14
CA VAL A 167 4.58 17.13 6.14
C VAL A 167 5.45 18.34 5.79
N VAL A 168 6.76 18.22 5.96
CA VAL A 168 7.76 19.22 5.56
C VAL A 168 8.09 19.06 4.08
N ASP A 169 8.39 17.85 3.65
CA ASP A 169 8.55 17.46 2.25
C ASP A 169 8.16 16.00 2.09
N SER A 170 7.76 15.59 0.89
CA SER A 170 7.38 14.23 0.58
C SER A 170 7.73 13.85 -0.86
N ARG A 171 7.90 12.57 -1.08
CA ARG A 171 8.03 11.94 -2.39
C ARG A 171 7.09 10.74 -2.46
N SER A 172 6.57 10.48 -3.64
CA SER A 172 5.75 9.30 -3.91
C SER A 172 6.20 8.68 -5.22
N LEU A 173 6.44 7.37 -5.19
CA LEU A 173 6.78 6.59 -6.38
C LEU A 173 5.68 5.55 -6.63
N ARG A 174 5.38 5.29 -7.88
CA ARG A 174 4.52 4.17 -8.29
C ARG A 174 5.34 2.88 -8.40
N ILE A 175 6.10 2.61 -7.35
CA ILE A 175 6.96 1.43 -7.18
C ILE A 175 6.65 0.86 -5.81
N GLY A 176 6.22 -0.38 -5.77
CA GLY A 176 5.96 -1.15 -4.57
C GLY A 176 6.20 -2.63 -4.84
N ALA A 177 5.66 -3.51 -4.01
CA ALA A 177 5.88 -4.95 -4.15
C ALA A 177 5.40 -5.52 -5.50
N GLU A 178 4.37 -4.94 -6.13
CA GLU A 178 3.91 -5.33 -7.48
C GLU A 178 4.98 -5.05 -8.55
N ALA A 179 5.69 -3.94 -8.44
CA ALA A 179 6.77 -3.61 -9.37
C ALA A 179 7.94 -4.60 -9.24
N LEU A 180 8.25 -5.05 -8.00
CA LEU A 180 9.25 -6.09 -7.77
C LEU A 180 8.80 -7.41 -8.39
N ALA A 181 7.56 -7.82 -8.18
CA ALA A 181 7.01 -9.04 -8.77
C ALA A 181 7.03 -9.01 -10.31
N SER A 182 6.62 -7.89 -10.90
CA SER A 182 6.66 -7.69 -12.36
C SER A 182 8.09 -7.73 -12.92
N ALA A 183 9.05 -7.14 -12.21
CA ALA A 183 10.46 -7.19 -12.59
C ALA A 183 10.99 -8.64 -12.56
N PHE A 184 10.62 -9.41 -11.55
CA PHE A 184 10.98 -10.82 -11.43
C PHE A 184 10.36 -11.67 -12.54
N VAL A 185 9.06 -11.50 -12.85
CA VAL A 185 8.38 -12.16 -13.98
C VAL A 185 9.14 -11.85 -15.29
N ASN A 186 9.46 -10.58 -15.53
CA ASN A 186 10.16 -10.16 -16.74
C ASN A 186 11.58 -10.73 -16.81
N TYR A 187 12.28 -10.78 -15.66
CA TYR A 187 13.59 -11.40 -15.58
C TYR A 187 13.55 -12.87 -16.02
N LEU A 188 12.61 -13.66 -15.50
CA LEU A 188 12.46 -15.07 -15.86
C LEU A 188 12.07 -15.27 -17.32
N LYS A 189 11.15 -14.44 -17.85
CA LYS A 189 10.81 -14.47 -19.28
C LYS A 189 12.01 -14.23 -20.18
N ASN A 190 12.82 -13.23 -19.85
CA ASN A 190 13.93 -12.79 -20.72
C ASN A 190 15.16 -13.70 -20.58
N ASN A 191 15.51 -14.13 -19.37
CA ASN A 191 16.75 -14.85 -19.10
C ASN A 191 16.59 -16.36 -19.07
N ARG A 192 15.41 -16.88 -18.68
CA ARG A 192 15.16 -18.31 -18.52
C ARG A 192 14.12 -18.85 -19.51
N ARG A 193 13.43 -17.96 -20.27
CA ARG A 193 12.33 -18.35 -21.15
C ARG A 193 11.16 -19.02 -20.41
N ILE A 194 10.91 -18.62 -19.18
CA ILE A 194 9.88 -19.17 -18.31
C ILE A 194 8.81 -18.12 -18.07
N ASN A 195 7.56 -18.53 -18.19
CA ASN A 195 6.41 -17.72 -17.83
C ASN A 195 5.83 -18.19 -16.49
N ILE A 196 5.60 -17.25 -15.59
CA ILE A 196 4.94 -17.48 -14.29
C ILE A 196 3.79 -16.48 -14.11
N GLY A 197 2.83 -16.81 -13.25
CA GLY A 197 1.76 -15.87 -12.88
C GLY A 197 2.24 -14.85 -11.85
N ASP A 198 1.59 -13.67 -11.84
CA ASP A 198 1.92 -12.58 -10.92
C ASP A 198 1.79 -13.02 -9.45
N LYS A 199 0.71 -13.76 -9.10
CA LYS A 199 0.52 -14.32 -7.75
C LYS A 199 1.68 -15.23 -7.33
N THR A 200 2.15 -16.08 -8.25
CA THR A 200 3.30 -16.97 -8.00
C THR A 200 4.58 -16.17 -7.75
N ALA A 201 4.77 -15.08 -8.51
CA ALA A 201 5.91 -14.18 -8.33
C ALA A 201 5.84 -13.45 -6.97
N GLU A 202 4.66 -12.92 -6.60
CA GLU A 202 4.43 -12.25 -5.31
C GLU A 202 4.71 -13.22 -4.13
N GLU A 203 4.19 -14.45 -4.20
CA GLU A 203 4.41 -15.48 -3.18
C GLU A 203 5.90 -15.86 -3.07
N PHE A 204 6.55 -16.10 -4.21
CA PHE A 204 7.96 -16.43 -4.25
C PHE A 204 8.84 -15.31 -3.67
N LEU A 205 8.59 -14.05 -4.05
CA LEU A 205 9.37 -12.92 -3.53
C LEU A 205 9.12 -12.67 -2.03
N ARG A 206 7.94 -13.01 -1.51
CA ARG A 206 7.67 -12.93 -0.07
C ARG A 206 8.55 -13.89 0.73
N GLU A 207 8.85 -15.07 0.18
CA GLU A 207 9.64 -16.09 0.85
C GLU A 207 11.16 -15.94 0.57
N HIS A 208 11.52 -15.56 -0.66
CA HIS A 208 12.90 -15.59 -1.15
C HIS A 208 13.46 -14.22 -1.55
N GLY A 209 12.61 -13.17 -1.55
CA GLY A 209 13.01 -11.80 -1.90
C GLY A 209 14.02 -11.24 -0.92
N GLN A 210 15.08 -10.58 -1.42
CA GLN A 210 16.06 -9.88 -0.59
C GLN A 210 16.68 -8.70 -1.34
N ALA A 211 16.74 -7.56 -0.65
CA ALA A 211 17.34 -6.33 -1.17
C ALA A 211 18.88 -6.33 -1.08
N VAL A 212 19.43 -7.18 -0.20
CA VAL A 212 20.88 -7.48 -0.07
C VAL A 212 20.99 -8.99 0.04
N ILE A 213 21.97 -9.58 -0.62
CA ILE A 213 22.18 -11.03 -0.57
C ILE A 213 22.76 -11.39 0.82
N SER A 214 21.90 -11.78 1.73
CA SER A 214 22.24 -12.25 3.07
C SER A 214 22.14 -13.77 3.22
N ASP A 215 21.24 -14.38 2.45
CA ASP A 215 21.05 -15.83 2.36
C ASP A 215 21.18 -16.26 0.91
N ARG A 216 22.05 -17.25 0.66
CA ARG A 216 22.32 -17.82 -0.68
C ARG A 216 21.50 -19.08 -0.97
N SER A 217 20.48 -19.37 -0.18
CA SER A 217 19.56 -20.46 -0.45
C SER A 217 18.83 -20.24 -1.78
N SER A 218 18.54 -21.33 -2.49
CA SER A 218 17.69 -21.31 -3.66
C SER A 218 16.23 -21.63 -3.27
N GLY A 219 15.30 -21.14 -4.09
CA GLY A 219 13.89 -21.45 -3.98
C GLY A 219 13.39 -22.26 -5.17
N LYS A 220 12.39 -23.14 -4.94
CA LYS A 220 11.73 -23.88 -6.01
C LYS A 220 10.50 -23.12 -6.51
N LEU A 221 10.36 -23.05 -7.82
CA LEU A 221 9.30 -22.30 -8.50
C LEU A 221 8.70 -23.14 -9.63
N LEU A 222 7.36 -23.11 -9.74
CA LEU A 222 6.64 -23.73 -10.86
C LEU A 222 6.31 -22.68 -11.91
N GLY A 223 6.57 -22.99 -13.17
CA GLY A 223 6.30 -22.13 -14.30
C GLY A 223 5.99 -22.92 -15.56
N VAL A 224 5.91 -22.22 -16.69
CA VAL A 224 5.69 -22.81 -18.02
C VAL A 224 6.89 -22.46 -18.92
N ASP A 225 7.54 -23.47 -19.47
CA ASP A 225 8.55 -23.28 -20.51
C ASP A 225 7.92 -22.67 -21.76
N MET A 226 8.35 -21.46 -22.13
CA MET A 226 7.75 -20.72 -23.25
C MET A 226 8.05 -21.33 -24.62
N LYS A 227 9.08 -22.18 -24.74
CA LYS A 227 9.42 -22.87 -26.00
C LYS A 227 8.64 -24.15 -26.16
N LEU A 228 8.48 -24.90 -25.07
CA LEU A 228 7.83 -26.23 -25.11
C LEU A 228 6.35 -26.15 -24.77
N GLY A 229 5.90 -25.07 -24.10
CA GLY A 229 4.52 -24.96 -23.61
C GLY A 229 4.19 -25.92 -22.47
N LEU A 230 5.19 -26.49 -21.79
CA LEU A 230 5.01 -27.48 -20.74
C LEU A 230 5.30 -26.90 -19.35
N PRO A 231 4.59 -27.36 -18.31
CA PRO A 231 4.92 -27.05 -16.92
C PRO A 231 6.34 -27.53 -16.58
N VAL A 232 7.05 -26.73 -15.81
CA VAL A 232 8.43 -27.02 -15.36
C VAL A 232 8.63 -26.55 -13.93
N GLU A 233 9.35 -27.33 -13.12
CA GLU A 233 9.89 -26.89 -11.83
C GLU A 233 11.31 -26.33 -12.05
N LEU A 234 11.57 -25.19 -11.44
CA LEU A 234 12.82 -24.46 -11.53
C LEU A 234 13.41 -24.25 -10.15
N GLU A 235 14.70 -24.26 -10.08
CA GLU A 235 15.46 -23.77 -8.94
C GLU A 235 15.96 -22.36 -9.28
N ILE A 236 15.61 -21.37 -8.44
CA ILE A 236 15.98 -19.97 -8.58
C ILE A 236 16.94 -19.60 -7.47
N SER A 237 18.13 -19.16 -7.84
CA SER A 237 19.15 -18.75 -6.89
C SER A 237 18.88 -17.38 -6.27
N ALA A 238 19.45 -17.11 -5.09
CA ALA A 238 19.40 -15.80 -4.45
C ALA A 238 19.94 -14.68 -5.35
N ASP A 239 21.00 -14.97 -6.13
CA ASP A 239 21.58 -13.99 -7.08
C ASP A 239 20.59 -13.64 -8.20
N GLU A 240 19.82 -14.61 -8.71
CA GLU A 240 18.79 -14.36 -9.72
C GLU A 240 17.66 -13.51 -9.15
N VAL A 241 17.18 -13.81 -7.93
CA VAL A 241 16.16 -13.02 -7.24
C VAL A 241 16.65 -11.58 -7.07
N TYR A 242 17.82 -11.39 -6.46
CA TYR A 242 18.41 -10.08 -6.26
C TYR A 242 18.55 -9.30 -7.57
N ASN A 243 19.14 -9.92 -8.60
CA ASN A 243 19.36 -9.27 -9.90
C ASN A 243 18.06 -8.88 -10.60
N SER A 244 16.97 -9.59 -10.35
CA SER A 244 15.66 -9.30 -10.93
C SER A 244 14.98 -8.06 -10.32
N ILE A 245 15.17 -7.81 -9.02
CA ILE A 245 14.47 -6.75 -8.29
C ILE A 245 15.33 -5.54 -7.94
N LYS A 246 16.65 -5.60 -8.16
CA LYS A 246 17.57 -4.51 -7.77
C LYS A 246 17.28 -3.17 -8.42
N GLU A 247 16.77 -3.15 -9.66
CA GLU A 247 16.49 -1.91 -10.39
C GLU A 247 15.35 -1.11 -9.72
N PRO A 248 14.13 -1.66 -9.53
CA PRO A 248 13.09 -0.93 -8.82
C PRO A 248 13.48 -0.52 -7.40
N ILE A 249 14.25 -1.33 -6.67
CA ILE A 249 14.76 -0.98 -5.35
C ILE A 249 15.71 0.22 -5.44
N SER A 250 16.60 0.26 -6.44
CA SER A 250 17.53 1.37 -6.64
C SER A 250 16.82 2.71 -6.87
N LEU A 251 15.64 2.70 -7.50
CA LEU A 251 14.82 3.88 -7.69
C LEU A 251 14.26 4.40 -6.37
N ILE A 252 13.85 3.51 -5.46
CA ILE A 252 13.40 3.89 -4.11
C ILE A 252 14.57 4.57 -3.36
N VAL A 253 15.76 3.96 -3.40
CA VAL A 253 16.97 4.53 -2.76
C VAL A 253 17.33 5.90 -3.35
N ALA A 254 17.25 6.04 -4.68
CA ALA A 254 17.53 7.31 -5.35
C ALA A 254 16.56 8.42 -4.91
N GLU A 255 15.27 8.10 -4.77
CA GLU A 255 14.29 9.09 -4.35
C GLU A 255 14.41 9.44 -2.85
N LEU A 256 14.79 8.47 -2.02
CA LEU A 256 15.14 8.73 -0.61
C LEU A 256 16.30 9.73 -0.52
N ARG A 257 17.36 9.53 -1.30
CA ARG A 257 18.49 10.48 -1.33
C ARG A 257 18.06 11.87 -1.77
N ARG A 258 17.24 11.99 -2.80
CA ARG A 258 16.68 13.28 -3.25
C ARG A 258 15.84 13.96 -2.18
N LEU A 259 15.08 13.20 -1.39
CA LEU A 259 14.35 13.74 -0.25
C LEU A 259 15.34 14.26 0.81
N LEU A 260 16.36 13.49 1.14
CA LEU A 260 17.38 13.87 2.13
C LEU A 260 18.18 15.11 1.69
N ASP A 261 18.45 15.28 0.39
CA ASP A 261 19.12 16.47 -0.15
C ASP A 261 18.32 17.78 0.04
N SER A 262 16.99 17.67 0.18
CA SER A 262 16.08 18.81 0.40
C SER A 262 15.85 19.15 1.88
N VAL A 263 16.42 18.37 2.81
CA VAL A 263 16.18 18.50 4.25
C VAL A 263 16.85 19.77 4.81
N PRO A 264 16.09 20.61 5.55
CA PRO A 264 16.70 21.69 6.32
C PRO A 264 17.72 21.17 7.34
N PRO A 265 18.89 21.87 7.54
CA PRO A 265 19.97 21.38 8.39
C PRO A 265 19.57 20.98 9.82
N ASP A 266 18.65 21.74 10.43
CA ASP A 266 18.20 21.45 11.79
C ASP A 266 17.40 20.15 11.87
N LEU A 267 16.56 19.88 10.86
CA LEU A 267 15.81 18.62 10.77
C LEU A 267 16.71 17.45 10.36
N ALA A 268 17.77 17.69 9.59
CA ALA A 268 18.75 16.65 9.25
C ALA A 268 19.44 16.09 10.50
N ALA A 269 19.76 16.95 11.49
CA ALA A 269 20.33 16.52 12.76
C ALA A 269 19.35 15.65 13.57
N ASP A 270 18.04 15.91 13.47
CA ASP A 270 17.02 15.09 14.12
C ASP A 270 16.90 13.74 13.44
N ILE A 271 16.83 13.70 12.10
CA ILE A 271 16.74 12.47 11.31
C ILE A 271 17.98 11.58 11.55
N LEU A 272 19.16 12.17 11.70
CA LEU A 272 20.38 11.42 12.04
C LEU A 272 20.26 10.71 13.40
N ARG A 273 19.56 11.30 14.35
CA ARG A 273 19.34 10.72 15.70
C ARG A 273 18.20 9.71 15.74
N GLU A 274 17.08 10.05 15.10
CA GLU A 274 15.85 9.26 15.14
C GLU A 274 15.84 8.13 14.09
N GLY A 275 16.54 8.32 12.96
CA GLY A 275 16.57 7.37 11.84
C GLY A 275 15.34 7.44 10.94
N ILE A 276 15.14 6.34 10.22
CA ILE A 276 14.05 6.12 9.26
C ILE A 276 13.06 5.12 9.84
N TYR A 277 11.78 5.46 9.82
CA TYR A 277 10.70 4.54 10.21
C TYR A 277 10.07 3.89 8.97
N LEU A 278 10.13 2.57 8.93
CA LEU A 278 9.67 1.75 7.80
C LEU A 278 8.28 1.16 8.09
N THR A 279 7.36 1.36 7.15
CA THR A 279 5.99 0.85 7.19
C THR A 279 5.58 0.27 5.82
N GLY A 280 4.39 -0.33 5.75
CA GLY A 280 3.92 -1.03 4.56
C GLY A 280 4.49 -2.44 4.39
N GLY A 281 3.79 -3.27 3.63
CA GLY A 281 4.15 -4.68 3.44
C GLY A 281 5.46 -4.90 2.69
N GLY A 282 5.81 -4.00 1.76
CA GLY A 282 7.06 -4.05 1.01
C GLY A 282 8.28 -3.74 1.88
N SER A 283 8.12 -3.03 3.01
CA SER A 283 9.21 -2.76 3.94
C SER A 283 9.77 -4.04 4.59
N LEU A 284 8.98 -5.12 4.59
CA LEU A 284 9.36 -6.43 5.12
C LEU A 284 10.29 -7.23 4.19
N LEU A 285 10.62 -6.69 3.01
CA LEU A 285 11.62 -7.30 2.12
C LEU A 285 12.95 -7.45 2.87
N ARG A 286 13.45 -8.68 2.94
CA ARG A 286 14.71 -8.97 3.66
C ARG A 286 15.85 -8.11 3.12
N GLY A 287 16.66 -7.58 4.03
CA GLY A 287 17.82 -6.75 3.68
C GLY A 287 17.48 -5.34 3.21
N LEU A 288 16.20 -4.93 3.18
CA LEU A 288 15.83 -3.56 2.81
C LEU A 288 16.30 -2.54 3.86
N PRO A 289 16.09 -2.75 5.18
CA PRO A 289 16.65 -1.84 6.19
C PRO A 289 18.16 -1.69 6.07
N GLU A 290 18.89 -2.80 5.94
CA GLU A 290 20.34 -2.83 5.83
C GLU A 290 20.83 -2.07 4.59
N LEU A 291 20.15 -2.24 3.46
CA LEU A 291 20.43 -1.50 2.24
C LEU A 291 20.24 0.01 2.44
N LEU A 292 19.12 0.41 3.03
CA LEU A 292 18.84 1.84 3.28
C LEU A 292 19.84 2.44 4.26
N GLU A 293 20.23 1.70 5.31
CA GLU A 293 21.27 2.12 6.27
C GLU A 293 22.63 2.30 5.57
N GLU A 294 23.06 1.34 4.73
CA GLU A 294 24.29 1.42 3.96
C GLU A 294 24.30 2.63 3.02
N GLN A 295 23.15 2.89 2.37
CA GLN A 295 23.03 3.93 1.35
C GLN A 295 22.87 5.35 1.92
N THR A 296 22.45 5.50 3.18
CA THR A 296 22.15 6.81 3.80
C THR A 296 22.95 7.11 5.05
N GLY A 297 23.50 6.09 5.71
CA GLY A 297 24.12 6.24 7.05
C GLY A 297 23.09 6.42 8.18
N LEU A 298 21.80 6.33 7.90
CA LEU A 298 20.71 6.51 8.87
C LEU A 298 20.23 5.14 9.34
N LYS A 299 19.93 4.99 10.63
CA LYS A 299 19.32 3.75 11.14
C LYS A 299 17.90 3.59 10.64
N CYS A 300 17.50 2.35 10.36
CA CYS A 300 16.16 2.01 9.93
C CYS A 300 15.43 1.19 10.98
N HIS A 301 14.19 1.55 11.26
CA HIS A 301 13.35 0.92 12.27
C HIS A 301 12.01 0.52 11.64
N HIS A 302 11.64 -0.76 11.73
CA HIS A 302 10.25 -1.12 11.44
C HIS A 302 9.33 -0.60 12.54
N VAL A 303 8.18 -0.06 12.15
CA VAL A 303 7.10 0.23 13.09
C VAL A 303 6.50 -1.07 13.62
N GLU A 304 5.76 -1.02 14.74
CA GLU A 304 5.26 -2.23 15.43
C GLU A 304 4.39 -3.12 14.53
N ASP A 305 3.53 -2.54 13.69
CA ASP A 305 2.61 -3.29 12.82
C ASP A 305 2.59 -2.66 11.41
N PRO A 306 3.67 -2.90 10.60
CA PRO A 306 3.85 -2.19 9.33
C PRO A 306 2.68 -2.34 8.35
N LEU A 307 2.02 -3.51 8.37
CA LEU A 307 0.89 -3.81 7.49
C LEU A 307 -0.41 -3.10 7.88
N LYS A 308 -0.51 -2.57 9.10
CA LYS A 308 -1.73 -1.95 9.64
C LYS A 308 -1.53 -0.51 10.08
N ALA A 309 -0.30 0.00 10.03
CA ALA A 309 0.04 1.32 10.56
C ALA A 309 -0.87 2.42 9.99
N VAL A 310 -1.14 2.43 8.68
CA VAL A 310 -2.00 3.41 8.01
C VAL A 310 -3.44 3.34 8.54
N VAL A 311 -4.07 2.18 8.51
CA VAL A 311 -5.47 2.04 8.96
C VAL A 311 -5.62 2.30 10.46
N LEU A 312 -4.63 1.93 11.27
CA LEU A 312 -4.63 2.23 12.70
C LEU A 312 -4.53 3.74 12.96
N GLY A 313 -3.72 4.45 12.17
CA GLY A 313 -3.64 5.90 12.22
C GLY A 313 -4.92 6.58 11.81
N CYS A 314 -5.50 6.19 10.68
CA CYS A 314 -6.81 6.67 10.24
C CYS A 314 -7.89 6.36 11.29
N GLY A 315 -7.82 5.20 11.95
CA GLY A 315 -8.69 4.82 13.06
C GLY A 315 -8.54 5.74 14.27
N LYS A 316 -7.30 6.02 14.72
CA LYS A 316 -7.04 6.97 15.82
C LYS A 316 -7.58 8.37 15.51
N ILE A 317 -7.38 8.85 14.29
CA ILE A 317 -7.95 10.13 13.82
C ILE A 317 -9.48 10.10 13.89
N LEU A 318 -10.10 9.01 13.45
CA LEU A 318 -11.54 8.83 13.46
C LEU A 318 -12.12 8.81 14.90
N GLU A 319 -11.41 8.20 15.85
CA GLU A 319 -11.83 8.16 17.27
C GLU A 319 -11.84 9.56 17.88
N ASP A 320 -10.86 10.42 17.58
CA ASP A 320 -10.78 11.80 18.07
C ASP A 320 -10.38 12.79 16.96
N MET A 321 -11.33 13.12 16.09
CA MET A 321 -11.11 14.07 14.99
C MET A 321 -10.70 15.48 15.47
N ASN A 322 -11.05 15.86 16.70
CA ASN A 322 -10.68 17.17 17.23
C ASN A 322 -9.20 17.23 17.61
N ALA A 323 -8.67 16.18 18.24
CA ALA A 323 -7.25 16.08 18.57
C ALA A 323 -6.36 16.10 17.32
N TYR A 324 -6.85 15.53 16.21
CA TYR A 324 -6.11 15.44 14.94
C TYR A 324 -6.58 16.45 13.87
N LYS A 325 -7.30 17.51 14.27
CA LYS A 325 -7.79 18.54 13.35
C LYS A 325 -6.67 19.15 12.49
N PHE A 326 -5.50 19.35 13.08
CA PHE A 326 -4.33 19.89 12.39
C PHE A 326 -3.86 19.03 11.22
N VAL A 327 -4.00 17.70 11.30
CA VAL A 327 -3.68 16.77 10.22
C VAL A 327 -4.67 16.93 9.08
N LEU A 328 -5.97 16.95 9.38
CA LEU A 328 -7.04 17.09 8.39
C LEU A 328 -7.00 18.44 7.66
N GLU A 329 -6.60 19.51 8.36
CA GLU A 329 -6.45 20.85 7.80
C GLU A 329 -5.15 21.04 7.01
N SER A 330 -4.16 20.17 7.17
CA SER A 330 -2.88 20.24 6.45
C SER A 330 -2.96 19.74 5.00
N MET A 331 -4.04 19.04 4.63
CA MET A 331 -4.24 18.56 3.26
C MET A 331 -4.43 19.75 2.30
N PRO A 332 -3.99 19.63 1.03
CA PRO A 332 -4.28 20.61 -0.01
C PRO A 332 -5.77 20.89 -0.13
N ASP A 333 -6.16 22.13 -0.48
CA ASP A 333 -7.57 22.55 -0.52
C ASP A 333 -8.40 21.68 -1.48
N GLU A 334 -7.80 21.21 -2.57
CA GLU A 334 -8.42 20.30 -3.55
C GLU A 334 -8.77 18.91 -2.97
N ILE A 335 -8.11 18.53 -1.86
CA ILE A 335 -8.22 17.21 -1.23
C ILE A 335 -8.82 17.30 0.19
N LYS A 336 -9.02 18.50 0.73
CA LYS A 336 -9.67 18.67 2.03
C LYS A 336 -11.06 18.05 2.01
N SER A 337 -11.54 17.68 3.20
CA SER A 337 -12.83 17.02 3.37
C SER A 337 -13.91 17.58 2.44
N SER A 338 -14.59 16.74 1.71
CA SER A 338 -15.75 17.08 0.88
C SER A 338 -17.02 16.43 1.43
N SER A 339 -18.15 17.12 1.27
CA SER A 339 -19.47 16.49 1.40
C SER A 339 -19.82 15.84 0.06
N ILE A 340 -20.31 14.62 0.09
CA ILE A 340 -20.81 13.87 -1.07
C ILE A 340 -22.31 14.10 -1.19
#